data_ec14f11e0289fb93516ff994e7d7cf8c
#
_entry.id   ec14f11e0289fb93516ff994e7d7cf8c
#
_cell.length_a   1.000
_cell.length_b   1.000
_cell.length_c   1.000
_cell.angle_alpha   90.00
_cell.angle_beta   90.00
_cell.angle_gamma   90.00
#
_symmetry.space_group_name_H-M   'P 1'
#
loop_
_entity.id
_entity.type
_entity.pdbx_description
1 polymer ?
#
loop_
_entity_poly.entity_id
_entity_poly.type
_entity_poly.pdbx_seq_one_letter_code
_entity_poly.pdbx_strand_id
1 'polypeptide(L)'
;MDGGYSWLSLAQGVFNTQVNRWDRSSCNGGLRWQIYAYQAGYELKNTISNGGLFQLSARLARYTNNHTYSDWAERIWDWMASTPLMENTTWNVADSTQVGDSCTSQGNNQWSYNYGTMLSGAAYMYAHVCLSSSPLALETN
;
A
#
# COMPACT_ATOMS: atom_id res chain seq x y z
N MET A 1 -32.21 13.41 -5.57
CA MET A 1 -30.99 12.96 -4.84
C MET A 1 -30.51 11.76 -5.58
N ASP A 2 -29.43 11.96 -6.32
CA ASP A 2 -28.89 10.91 -7.16
C ASP A 2 -28.24 9.89 -6.25
N GLY A 3 -28.78 8.66 -6.23
CA GLY A 3 -28.30 7.54 -5.42
C GLY A 3 -26.90 7.05 -5.82
N GLY A 4 -26.01 7.98 -6.20
CA GLY A 4 -24.63 7.73 -6.55
C GLY A 4 -23.79 7.37 -5.32
N TYR A 5 -22.84 6.48 -5.49
CA TYR A 5 -21.87 6.15 -4.45
C TYR A 5 -21.04 7.38 -4.07
N SER A 6 -20.82 7.59 -2.77
CA SER A 6 -19.88 8.63 -2.33
C SER A 6 -18.46 8.29 -2.75
N TRP A 7 -17.59 9.30 -2.92
CA TRP A 7 -16.17 9.06 -3.19
C TRP A 7 -15.49 8.17 -2.13
N LEU A 8 -15.94 8.30 -0.88
CA LEU A 8 -15.47 7.46 0.20
C LEU A 8 -15.86 5.98 -0.03
N SER A 9 -17.14 5.71 -0.37
CA SER A 9 -17.57 4.32 -0.60
C SER A 9 -16.88 3.69 -1.82
N LEU A 10 -16.57 4.48 -2.85
CA LEU A 10 -15.78 4.01 -3.99
C LEU A 10 -14.34 3.67 -3.57
N ALA A 11 -13.69 4.53 -2.79
CA ALA A 11 -12.34 4.30 -2.27
C ALA A 11 -12.30 3.04 -1.39
N GLN A 12 -13.29 2.84 -0.52
CA GLN A 12 -13.43 1.64 0.31
C GLN A 12 -13.67 0.38 -0.54
N GLY A 13 -14.46 0.48 -1.61
CA GLY A 13 -14.67 -0.60 -2.57
C GLY A 13 -13.36 -1.02 -3.26
N VAL A 14 -12.56 -0.05 -3.70
CA VAL A 14 -11.23 -0.31 -4.27
C VAL A 14 -10.31 -0.96 -3.26
N PHE A 15 -10.25 -0.44 -2.03
CA PHE A 15 -9.46 -1.03 -0.94
C PHE A 15 -9.83 -2.51 -0.74
N ASN A 16 -11.11 -2.84 -0.56
CA ASN A 16 -11.57 -4.21 -0.35
C ASN A 16 -11.18 -5.12 -1.52
N THR A 17 -11.32 -4.63 -2.75
CA THR A 17 -10.93 -5.39 -3.94
C THR A 17 -9.43 -5.69 -3.96
N GLN A 18 -8.58 -4.71 -3.61
CA GLN A 18 -7.13 -4.90 -3.59
C GLN A 18 -6.69 -5.80 -2.43
N VAL A 19 -7.28 -5.66 -1.25
CA VAL A 19 -7.00 -6.54 -0.09
C VAL A 19 -7.30 -8.00 -0.40
N ASN A 20 -8.39 -8.27 -1.12
CA ASN A 20 -8.74 -9.64 -1.55
C ASN A 20 -7.73 -10.22 -2.57
N ARG A 21 -6.94 -9.38 -3.24
CA ARG A 21 -5.87 -9.79 -4.16
C ARG A 21 -4.52 -9.99 -3.47
N TRP A 22 -4.42 -9.73 -2.16
CA TRP A 22 -3.17 -9.90 -1.42
C TRP A 22 -2.71 -11.36 -1.47
N ASP A 23 -1.62 -11.62 -2.20
CA ASP A 23 -1.12 -12.95 -2.48
C ASP A 23 -0.21 -13.46 -1.36
N ARG A 24 -0.77 -14.30 -0.51
CA ARG A 24 -0.04 -14.96 0.60
C ARG A 24 0.68 -16.24 0.16
N SER A 25 0.43 -16.72 -1.04
CA SER A 25 1.00 -17.98 -1.54
C SER A 25 2.45 -17.83 -1.99
N SER A 26 2.88 -16.60 -2.26
CA SER A 26 4.25 -16.29 -2.71
C SER A 26 4.80 -15.06 -1.98
N CYS A 27 6.10 -15.06 -1.71
CA CYS A 27 6.84 -13.94 -1.11
C CYS A 27 6.21 -13.39 0.18
N ASN A 28 5.51 -14.21 0.94
CA ASN A 28 4.83 -13.86 2.21
C ASN A 28 3.83 -12.70 2.11
N GLY A 29 3.34 -12.36 0.94
CA GLY A 29 2.40 -11.28 0.74
C GLY A 29 2.62 -10.48 -0.54
N GLY A 30 1.93 -9.35 -0.65
CA GLY A 30 2.07 -8.42 -1.75
C GLY A 30 1.10 -8.65 -2.90
N LEU A 31 0.82 -7.56 -3.62
CA LEU A 31 0.02 -7.60 -4.83
C LEU A 31 0.88 -7.92 -6.04
N ARG A 32 0.39 -8.82 -6.88
CA ARG A 32 0.93 -9.01 -8.22
C ARG A 32 0.60 -7.81 -9.11
N TRP A 33 1.49 -7.46 -10.02
CA TRP A 33 1.25 -6.36 -10.97
C TRP A 33 0.01 -6.62 -11.81
N GLN A 34 -0.09 -7.79 -12.41
CA GLN A 34 -1.24 -8.16 -13.24
C GLN A 34 -2.31 -8.90 -12.44
N ILE A 35 -3.57 -8.77 -12.90
CA ILE A 35 -4.73 -9.40 -12.26
C ILE A 35 -4.86 -10.85 -12.71
N TYR A 36 -4.58 -11.13 -13.98
CA TYR A 36 -4.82 -12.44 -14.59
C TYR A 36 -3.50 -13.14 -14.90
N ALA A 37 -3.45 -14.45 -14.61
CA ALA A 37 -2.25 -15.27 -14.76
C ALA A 37 -1.72 -15.38 -16.20
N TYR A 38 -2.58 -15.17 -17.18
CA TYR A 38 -2.19 -15.20 -18.60
C TYR A 38 -1.53 -13.89 -19.08
N GLN A 39 -1.54 -12.85 -18.27
CA GLN A 39 -0.95 -11.55 -18.64
C GLN A 39 0.56 -11.55 -18.42
N ALA A 40 1.29 -10.98 -19.37
CA ALA A 40 2.74 -10.76 -19.20
C ALA A 40 2.99 -9.89 -17.96
N GLY A 41 3.91 -10.32 -17.09
CA GLY A 41 4.20 -9.63 -15.83
C GLY A 41 3.34 -10.09 -14.64
N TYR A 42 2.53 -11.14 -14.76
CA TYR A 42 1.81 -11.71 -13.63
C TYR A 42 2.75 -12.20 -12.51
N GLU A 43 3.95 -12.66 -12.87
CA GLU A 43 4.97 -13.10 -11.91
C GLU A 43 5.77 -11.94 -11.27
N LEU A 44 5.36 -10.69 -11.54
CA LEU A 44 5.93 -9.52 -10.88
C LEU A 44 5.07 -9.08 -9.69
N LYS A 45 5.72 -8.75 -8.58
CA LYS A 45 5.17 -7.89 -7.53
C LYS A 45 5.90 -6.56 -7.62
N ASN A 46 5.16 -5.46 -7.73
CA ASN A 46 5.76 -4.18 -8.01
C ASN A 46 5.34 -3.08 -7.03
N THR A 47 6.16 -2.05 -6.98
CA THR A 47 5.97 -0.96 -6.04
C THR A 47 4.69 -0.19 -6.30
N ILE A 48 4.33 0.07 -7.57
CA ILE A 48 3.13 0.89 -7.83
C ILE A 48 1.84 0.20 -7.37
N SER A 49 1.69 -1.12 -7.56
CA SER A 49 0.51 -1.84 -7.09
C SER A 49 0.42 -1.85 -5.56
N ASN A 50 1.53 -2.14 -4.90
CA ASN A 50 1.60 -2.22 -3.45
C ASN A 50 1.60 -0.85 -2.79
N GLY A 51 2.37 0.10 -3.31
CA GLY A 51 2.39 1.49 -2.85
C GLY A 51 1.05 2.20 -3.06
N GLY A 52 0.34 1.90 -4.15
CA GLY A 52 -1.01 2.41 -4.37
C GLY A 52 -2.00 1.93 -3.31
N LEU A 53 -1.95 0.65 -2.93
CA LEU A 53 -2.76 0.11 -1.82
C LEU A 53 -2.32 0.71 -0.48
N PHE A 54 -1.01 0.86 -0.24
CA PHE A 54 -0.47 1.53 0.94
C PHE A 54 -1.01 2.97 1.07
N GLN A 55 -0.88 3.77 0.01
CA GLN A 55 -1.36 5.15 -0.02
C GLN A 55 -2.87 5.23 0.22
N LEU A 56 -3.65 4.35 -0.42
CA LEU A 56 -5.10 4.30 -0.24
C LEU A 56 -5.47 3.94 1.20
N SER A 57 -4.81 2.94 1.79
CA SER A 57 -5.00 2.51 3.16
C SER A 57 -4.69 3.64 4.15
N ALA A 58 -3.54 4.30 3.98
CA ALA A 58 -3.11 5.41 4.81
C ALA A 58 -4.10 6.60 4.76
N ARG A 59 -4.61 6.93 3.58
CA ARG A 59 -5.62 7.97 3.41
C ARG A 59 -6.94 7.59 4.08
N LEU A 60 -7.42 6.36 3.87
CA LEU A 60 -8.64 5.88 4.51
C LEU A 60 -8.50 5.87 6.04
N ALA A 61 -7.37 5.41 6.58
CA ALA A 61 -7.08 5.47 8.02
C ALA A 61 -7.21 6.92 8.54
N ARG A 62 -6.54 7.86 7.87
CA ARG A 62 -6.53 9.27 8.25
C ARG A 62 -7.91 9.92 8.26
N TYR A 63 -8.76 9.60 7.27
CA TYR A 63 -10.07 10.25 7.11
C TYR A 63 -11.22 9.54 7.79
N THR A 64 -11.09 8.25 8.10
CA THR A 64 -12.16 7.47 8.75
C THR A 64 -11.87 7.12 10.20
N ASN A 65 -10.63 7.31 10.63
CA ASN A 65 -10.12 6.88 11.94
C ASN A 65 -10.38 5.39 12.24
N ASN A 66 -10.40 4.55 11.20
CA ASN A 66 -10.64 3.12 11.31
C ASN A 66 -9.31 2.37 11.25
N HIS A 67 -8.98 1.68 12.33
CA HIS A 67 -7.73 0.93 12.50
C HIS A 67 -7.51 -0.16 11.45
N THR A 68 -8.55 -0.73 10.86
CA THR A 68 -8.40 -1.71 9.78
C THR A 68 -7.53 -1.17 8.64
N TYR A 69 -7.67 0.10 8.32
CA TYR A 69 -6.89 0.73 7.23
C TYR A 69 -5.45 1.03 7.64
N SER A 70 -5.21 1.47 8.89
CA SER A 70 -3.84 1.67 9.39
C SER A 70 -3.09 0.35 9.49
N ASP A 71 -3.73 -0.71 10.00
CA ASP A 71 -3.12 -2.05 10.09
C ASP A 71 -2.72 -2.59 8.71
N TRP A 72 -3.53 -2.31 7.68
CA TRP A 72 -3.17 -2.67 6.31
C TRP A 72 -2.04 -1.80 5.76
N ALA A 73 -2.02 -0.51 6.06
CA ALA A 73 -0.93 0.36 5.65
C ALA A 73 0.40 -0.11 6.26
N GLU A 74 0.44 -0.39 7.55
CA GLU A 74 1.61 -0.94 8.25
C GLU A 74 2.05 -2.27 7.66
N ARG A 75 1.12 -3.21 7.46
CA ARG A 75 1.41 -4.51 6.84
C ARG A 75 2.05 -4.39 5.46
N ILE A 76 1.56 -3.47 4.62
CA ILE A 76 2.11 -3.27 3.29
C ILE A 76 3.50 -2.66 3.38
N TRP A 77 3.70 -1.68 4.25
CA TRP A 77 4.99 -1.06 4.51
C TRP A 77 6.03 -2.10 4.96
N ASP A 78 5.69 -2.89 5.98
CA ASP A 78 6.58 -3.94 6.53
C ASP A 78 6.90 -4.99 5.47
N TRP A 79 5.91 -5.39 4.67
CA TRP A 79 6.15 -6.32 3.58
C TRP A 79 7.10 -5.72 2.53
N MET A 80 6.92 -4.47 2.12
CA MET A 80 7.81 -3.81 1.17
C MET A 80 9.24 -3.68 1.72
N ALA A 81 9.37 -3.36 3.00
CA ALA A 81 10.66 -3.28 3.70
C ALA A 81 11.35 -4.64 3.89
N SER A 82 10.58 -5.73 3.88
CA SER A 82 11.11 -7.10 3.96
C SER A 82 11.54 -7.67 2.61
N THR A 83 11.29 -6.96 1.52
CA THR A 83 11.65 -7.32 0.15
C THR A 83 12.66 -6.32 -0.43
N PRO A 84 13.34 -6.63 -1.55
CA PRO A 84 14.22 -5.66 -2.20
C PRO A 84 13.52 -4.45 -2.82
N LEU A 85 12.17 -4.34 -2.71
CA LEU A 85 11.42 -3.21 -3.24
C LEU A 85 11.70 -1.91 -2.50
N MET A 86 12.01 -1.98 -1.19
CA MET A 86 12.32 -0.80 -0.40
C MET A 86 13.50 -1.09 0.52
N GLU A 87 14.58 -0.34 0.35
CA GLU A 87 15.77 -0.45 1.18
C GLU A 87 15.73 0.56 2.33
N ASN A 88 15.76 0.07 3.57
CA ASN A 88 15.57 0.88 4.77
C ASN A 88 16.77 1.80 5.11
N THR A 89 17.94 1.59 4.51
CA THR A 89 19.13 2.39 4.79
C THR A 89 19.31 3.56 3.84
N THR A 90 19.04 3.33 2.56
CA THR A 90 19.19 4.33 1.50
C THR A 90 17.87 4.93 1.05
N TRP A 91 16.75 4.31 1.45
CA TRP A 91 15.40 4.63 0.99
C TRP A 91 15.22 4.47 -0.52
N ASN A 92 16.05 3.65 -1.14
CA ASN A 92 15.84 3.27 -2.53
C ASN A 92 14.55 2.49 -2.68
N VAL A 93 13.78 2.85 -3.71
CA VAL A 93 12.51 2.19 -4.03
C VAL A 93 12.63 1.62 -5.44
N ALA A 94 12.79 0.30 -5.52
CA ALA A 94 12.87 -0.43 -6.78
C ALA A 94 11.48 -0.58 -7.42
N ASP A 95 11.45 -0.80 -8.72
CA ASP A 95 10.18 -0.94 -9.45
C ASP A 95 9.47 -2.26 -9.16
N SER A 96 10.18 -3.37 -9.23
CA SER A 96 9.59 -4.70 -9.16
C SER A 96 10.53 -5.76 -8.60
N THR A 97 9.93 -6.88 -8.18
CA THR A 97 10.61 -8.12 -7.80
C THR A 97 9.89 -9.31 -8.42
N GLN A 98 10.57 -10.44 -8.55
CA GLN A 98 10.08 -11.66 -9.22
C GLN A 98 9.58 -12.68 -8.21
N VAL A 99 8.41 -13.25 -8.46
CA VAL A 99 7.89 -14.37 -7.66
C VAL A 99 8.74 -15.62 -7.84
N GLY A 100 9.25 -15.87 -9.06
CA GLY A 100 10.01 -17.06 -9.39
C GLY A 100 11.32 -17.22 -8.63
N ASP A 101 11.88 -16.14 -8.08
CA ASP A 101 13.05 -16.16 -7.21
C ASP A 101 12.73 -15.86 -5.74
N SER A 102 11.50 -16.09 -5.36
CA SER A 102 11.00 -15.83 -4.00
C SER A 102 11.11 -14.36 -3.59
N CYS A 103 11.02 -13.44 -4.55
CA CYS A 103 11.14 -12.00 -4.36
C CYS A 103 12.48 -11.56 -3.74
N THR A 104 13.57 -12.22 -4.10
CA THR A 104 14.92 -11.88 -3.61
C THR A 104 15.68 -10.94 -4.53
N SER A 105 15.28 -10.81 -5.79
CA SER A 105 15.85 -9.85 -6.75
C SER A 105 14.99 -8.61 -6.88
N GLN A 106 15.59 -7.53 -7.37
CA GLN A 106 14.91 -6.30 -7.71
C GLN A 106 15.13 -5.94 -9.18
N GLY A 107 14.12 -5.30 -9.78
CA GLY A 107 14.29 -4.63 -11.07
C GLY A 107 15.17 -3.39 -10.91
N ASN A 108 16.04 -3.16 -11.91
CA ASN A 108 17.00 -2.04 -11.86
C ASN A 108 16.35 -0.66 -12.10
N ASN A 109 15.10 -0.61 -12.53
CA ASN A 109 14.43 0.64 -12.83
C ASN A 109 13.98 1.32 -11.55
N GLN A 110 14.14 2.65 -11.52
CA GLN A 110 13.62 3.51 -10.48
C GLN A 110 12.75 4.59 -11.14
N TRP A 111 11.54 4.74 -10.62
CA TRP A 111 10.58 5.68 -11.16
C TRP A 111 10.11 6.66 -10.08
N SER A 112 10.09 7.93 -10.40
CA SER A 112 9.69 8.99 -9.46
C SER A 112 8.29 8.78 -8.87
N TYR A 113 7.36 8.21 -9.62
CA TYR A 113 6.01 7.92 -9.13
C TYR A 113 5.98 6.86 -8.01
N ASN A 114 6.91 5.89 -8.02
CA ASN A 114 7.02 4.91 -6.93
C ASN A 114 7.41 5.60 -5.63
N TYR A 115 8.41 6.48 -5.67
CA TYR A 115 8.80 7.30 -4.52
C TYR A 115 7.67 8.20 -4.05
N GLY A 116 7.01 8.89 -4.98
CA GLY A 116 5.89 9.80 -4.67
C GLY A 116 4.73 9.07 -4.00
N THR A 117 4.40 7.86 -4.45
CA THR A 117 3.32 7.05 -3.88
C THR A 117 3.67 6.60 -2.45
N MET A 118 4.89 6.11 -2.23
CA MET A 118 5.35 5.69 -0.91
C MET A 118 5.45 6.89 0.06
N LEU A 119 6.02 8.00 -0.38
CA LEU A 119 6.12 9.22 0.42
C LEU A 119 4.74 9.77 0.81
N SER A 120 3.81 9.78 -0.13
CA SER A 120 2.43 10.23 0.14
C SER A 120 1.75 9.34 1.18
N GLY A 121 1.85 8.02 1.06
CA GLY A 121 1.30 7.10 2.06
C GLY A 121 1.92 7.30 3.45
N ALA A 122 3.24 7.43 3.52
CA ALA A 122 3.96 7.68 4.77
C ALA A 122 3.53 9.01 5.44
N ALA A 123 3.34 10.07 4.66
CA ALA A 123 2.86 11.35 5.16
C ALA A 123 1.44 11.26 5.75
N TYR A 124 0.54 10.51 5.13
CA TYR A 124 -0.81 10.27 5.66
C TYR A 124 -0.79 9.42 6.93
N MET A 125 0.06 8.40 7.00
CA MET A 125 0.23 7.59 8.23
C MET A 125 0.80 8.44 9.37
N TYR A 126 1.82 9.24 9.10
CA TYR A 126 2.36 10.18 10.09
C TYR A 126 1.28 11.12 10.64
N ALA A 127 0.49 11.74 9.75
CA ALA A 127 -0.60 12.62 10.15
C ALA A 127 -1.71 11.87 10.94
N HIS A 128 -1.98 10.60 10.60
CA HIS A 128 -2.93 9.78 11.33
C HIS A 128 -2.46 9.52 12.77
N VAL A 129 -1.22 9.09 12.95
CA VAL A 129 -0.63 8.79 14.27
C VAL A 129 -0.52 10.05 15.13
N CYS A 130 -0.01 11.15 14.58
CA CYS A 130 0.16 12.40 15.33
C CYS A 130 -1.17 12.97 15.85
N LEU A 131 -2.24 12.87 15.08
CA LEU A 131 -3.56 13.38 15.51
C LEU A 131 -4.26 12.42 16.47
N SER A 132 -4.04 11.12 16.34
CA SER A 132 -4.56 10.13 17.29
C SER A 132 -3.90 10.24 18.66
N SER A 133 -2.68 10.75 18.71
CA SER A 133 -1.89 10.92 19.93
C SER A 133 -2.03 12.31 20.58
N SER A 134 -2.78 13.22 19.96
CA SER A 134 -2.94 14.59 20.46
C SER A 134 -3.99 14.63 21.59
N PRO A 135 -3.68 15.19 22.77
CA PRO A 135 -4.64 15.29 23.89
C PRO A 135 -5.87 16.14 23.58
N LEU A 136 -5.87 16.92 22.51
CA LEU A 136 -7.00 17.70 22.03
C LEU A 136 -8.13 16.87 21.37
N ALA A 137 -7.88 15.60 21.07
CA ALA A 137 -8.89 14.70 20.50
C ALA A 137 -9.86 14.13 21.55
N LEU A 138 -9.62 14.35 22.84
CA LEU A 138 -10.44 13.81 23.94
C LEU A 138 -11.54 14.77 24.43
N GLU A 139 -11.64 15.98 23.89
CA GLU A 139 -12.61 16.99 24.37
C GLU A 139 -13.85 17.18 23.46
N THR A 140 -14.07 16.35 22.46
CA THR A 140 -15.28 16.44 21.62
C THR A 140 -16.07 15.13 21.67
N ASN A 141 -16.67 14.86 22.82
CA ASN A 141 -17.81 13.95 22.97
C ASN A 141 -18.92 14.67 23.74
#